data_a34360049b6f92a1d73ef61142cb59fa
#
_entry.id   a34360049b6f92a1d73ef61142cb59fa
#
_cell.length_a   1.000
_cell.length_b   1.000
_cell.length_c   1.000
_cell.angle_alpha   90.00
_cell.angle_beta   90.00
_cell.angle_gamma   90.00
#
_symmetry.space_group_name_H-M   'P 1'
#
loop_
_entity.id
_entity.type
_entity.pdbx_description
1 polymer ?
#
loop_
_entity_poly.entity_id
_entity_poly.type
_entity_poly.pdbx_seq_one_letter_code
_entity_poly.pdbx_strand_id
1 'polypeptide(L)'
;MGLREDIRIGRRAASGLVAGRGRYMRALGAAGEVAALYARHRLRGSRSLEEVHREAATRITDLCRRNGASWVKAAQFFSCRPDVLPPEYIQELQRLQNEASPVRFEHIKTVLEEAWGDNWERHFQAFDLVPVATASIAQVHRARLASGEEVAVKIRLPGVLDLFDQDTRIFRLLARILSPFVRELDVDQIVEQLLEMTAVELDFRNEAENLQRFARQPHPAGIRVPELFSELSGPSVLVTGWEEGDRLRDFLDEHRDEAPELLTRLFASYLQQVTRFGIYQADPHPGNFIVNAQREIIILDFGAIGRLTPDEVVRYSRLLYGLMGFEGDVDIGELFVEAGFVGGDAETLRELALYVLSDRLKRKEPGSAMSELIELFRRNHVKIPDSYIGIARVLITVGGFLMNYDVPFDWRPPEQRS
;
A
#
# COMPACT_ATOMS: atom_id res chain seq x y z
N MET A 1 -26.35 -34.90 10.36
CA MET A 1 -25.29 -33.91 10.03
C MET A 1 -25.81 -32.76 9.18
N GLY A 2 -26.76 -32.95 8.24
CA GLY A 2 -27.23 -31.90 7.31
C GLY A 2 -28.03 -30.73 7.94
N LEU A 3 -28.89 -30.94 8.92
CA LEU A 3 -29.80 -29.87 9.41
C LEU A 3 -29.09 -28.75 10.20
N ARG A 4 -27.98 -29.04 10.86
CA ARG A 4 -27.18 -28.01 11.58
C ARG A 4 -26.31 -27.19 10.64
N GLU A 5 -25.88 -27.77 9.53
CA GLU A 5 -25.10 -27.11 8.47
C GLU A 5 -25.98 -26.14 7.67
N ASP A 6 -27.19 -26.57 7.31
CA ASP A 6 -28.19 -25.73 6.62
C ASP A 6 -28.64 -24.53 7.45
N ILE A 7 -28.79 -24.70 8.80
CA ILE A 7 -29.13 -23.60 9.71
C ILE A 7 -27.94 -22.62 9.87
N ARG A 8 -26.69 -23.10 9.84
CA ARG A 8 -25.48 -22.28 9.89
C ARG A 8 -25.30 -21.45 8.60
N ILE A 9 -25.51 -22.08 7.45
CA ILE A 9 -25.49 -21.42 6.13
C ILE A 9 -26.62 -20.40 6.02
N GLY A 10 -27.84 -20.74 6.43
CA GLY A 10 -28.96 -19.82 6.41
C GLY A 10 -28.82 -18.61 7.34
N ARG A 11 -28.20 -18.77 8.52
CA ARG A 11 -27.91 -17.65 9.43
C ARG A 11 -26.75 -16.76 8.93
N ARG A 12 -25.71 -17.35 8.31
CA ARG A 12 -24.64 -16.58 7.62
C ARG A 12 -25.20 -15.77 6.45
N ALA A 13 -26.02 -16.38 5.61
CA ALA A 13 -26.67 -15.70 4.48
C ALA A 13 -27.60 -14.57 4.94
N ALA A 14 -28.38 -14.77 6.00
CA ALA A 14 -29.29 -13.76 6.54
C ALA A 14 -28.53 -12.57 7.20
N SER A 15 -27.47 -12.84 7.96
CA SER A 15 -26.65 -11.78 8.57
C SER A 15 -25.87 -11.00 7.52
N GLY A 16 -25.35 -11.68 6.48
CA GLY A 16 -24.68 -11.05 5.35
C GLY A 16 -25.60 -10.14 4.52
N LEU A 17 -26.84 -10.58 4.27
CA LEU A 17 -27.85 -9.78 3.55
C LEU A 17 -28.24 -8.50 4.31
N VAL A 18 -28.38 -8.57 5.64
CA VAL A 18 -28.72 -7.39 6.47
C VAL A 18 -27.53 -6.42 6.54
N ALA A 19 -26.31 -6.94 6.71
CA ALA A 19 -25.09 -6.13 6.69
C ALA A 19 -24.88 -5.45 5.33
N GLY A 20 -25.07 -6.17 4.23
CA GLY A 20 -24.94 -5.64 2.87
C GLY A 20 -25.92 -4.51 2.56
N ARG A 21 -27.18 -4.65 3.02
CA ARG A 21 -28.20 -3.61 2.81
C ARG A 21 -27.84 -2.31 3.53
N GLY A 22 -27.28 -2.39 4.73
CA GLY A 22 -26.79 -1.23 5.47
C GLY A 22 -25.61 -0.53 4.78
N ARG A 23 -24.65 -1.29 4.25
CA ARG A 23 -23.49 -0.77 3.50
C ARG A 23 -23.93 -0.05 2.23
N TYR A 24 -24.82 -0.67 1.47
CA TYR A 24 -25.41 -0.10 0.25
C TYR A 24 -26.12 1.23 0.51
N MET A 25 -27.00 1.27 1.53
CA MET A 25 -27.72 2.50 1.88
C MET A 25 -26.78 3.62 2.37
N ARG A 26 -25.74 3.29 3.12
CA ARG A 26 -24.71 4.27 3.52
C ARG A 26 -23.97 4.83 2.31
N ALA A 27 -23.59 3.97 1.34
CA ALA A 27 -22.88 4.39 0.14
C ALA A 27 -23.73 5.33 -0.73
N LEU A 28 -24.98 4.97 -1.00
CA LEU A 28 -25.90 5.82 -1.76
C LEU A 28 -26.22 7.13 -1.02
N GLY A 29 -26.39 7.09 0.30
CA GLY A 29 -26.59 8.27 1.13
C GLY A 29 -25.41 9.24 1.02
N ALA A 30 -24.19 8.75 1.20
CA ALA A 30 -22.98 9.54 1.08
C ALA A 30 -22.80 10.11 -0.35
N ALA A 31 -23.06 9.30 -1.39
CA ALA A 31 -23.01 9.78 -2.77
C ALA A 31 -24.03 10.90 -3.02
N GLY A 32 -25.25 10.77 -2.49
CA GLY A 32 -26.27 11.83 -2.58
C GLY A 32 -25.89 13.11 -1.82
N GLU A 33 -25.28 13.00 -0.64
CA GLU A 33 -24.79 14.12 0.13
C GLU A 33 -23.65 14.85 -0.58
N VAL A 34 -22.68 14.11 -1.14
CA VAL A 34 -21.58 14.67 -1.94
C VAL A 34 -22.13 15.36 -3.19
N ALA A 35 -23.05 14.74 -3.92
CA ALA A 35 -23.68 15.35 -5.08
C ALA A 35 -24.42 16.65 -4.72
N ALA A 36 -25.12 16.68 -3.58
CA ALA A 36 -25.79 17.87 -3.08
C ALA A 36 -24.83 19.01 -2.68
N LEU A 37 -23.63 18.68 -2.19
CA LEU A 37 -22.58 19.67 -1.93
C LEU A 37 -22.13 20.37 -3.22
N TYR A 38 -21.79 19.61 -4.25
CA TYR A 38 -21.38 20.17 -5.55
C TYR A 38 -22.51 20.93 -6.26
N ALA A 39 -23.75 20.43 -6.20
CA ALA A 39 -24.90 21.12 -6.76
C ALA A 39 -25.13 22.47 -6.07
N ARG A 40 -25.02 22.52 -4.74
CA ARG A 40 -25.15 23.81 -3.97
C ARG A 40 -24.03 24.78 -4.31
N HIS A 41 -22.79 24.29 -4.44
CA HIS A 41 -21.67 25.12 -4.87
C HIS A 41 -21.92 25.73 -6.25
N ARG A 42 -22.37 24.93 -7.22
CA ARG A 42 -22.66 25.38 -8.59
C ARG A 42 -23.79 26.42 -8.64
N LEU A 43 -24.81 26.28 -7.78
CA LEU A 43 -25.97 27.16 -7.75
C LEU A 43 -25.75 28.46 -6.96
N ARG A 44 -24.99 28.45 -5.89
CA ARG A 44 -24.86 29.55 -4.94
C ARG A 44 -23.50 30.24 -4.92
N GLY A 45 -22.42 29.54 -5.35
CA GLY A 45 -21.07 30.13 -5.48
C GLY A 45 -20.44 30.70 -4.20
N SER A 46 -21.03 30.41 -3.02
CA SER A 46 -20.67 31.08 -1.75
C SER A 46 -19.44 30.52 -1.06
N ARG A 47 -18.89 29.38 -1.54
CA ARG A 47 -17.72 28.67 -0.97
C ARG A 47 -16.67 28.46 -2.05
N SER A 48 -15.40 28.32 -1.66
CA SER A 48 -14.36 27.90 -2.58
C SER A 48 -14.55 26.43 -2.99
N LEU A 49 -14.07 26.05 -4.16
CA LEU A 49 -14.12 24.67 -4.63
C LEU A 49 -13.29 23.73 -3.70
N GLU A 50 -12.18 24.24 -3.19
CA GLU A 50 -11.33 23.55 -2.19
C GLU A 50 -12.08 23.20 -0.90
N GLU A 51 -12.89 24.14 -0.37
CA GLU A 51 -13.73 23.87 0.81
C GLU A 51 -14.78 22.78 0.54
N VAL A 52 -15.35 22.76 -0.67
CA VAL A 52 -16.31 21.73 -1.08
C VAL A 52 -15.62 20.37 -1.20
N HIS A 53 -14.42 20.33 -1.82
CA HIS A 53 -13.61 19.12 -1.91
C HIS A 53 -13.29 18.55 -0.52
N ARG A 54 -12.85 19.40 0.41
CA ARG A 54 -12.51 18.99 1.79
C ARG A 54 -13.72 18.41 2.54
N GLU A 55 -14.88 19.07 2.47
CA GLU A 55 -16.10 18.58 3.10
C GLU A 55 -16.56 17.23 2.46
N ALA A 56 -16.50 17.12 1.15
CA ALA A 56 -16.85 15.89 0.44
C ALA A 56 -15.87 14.76 0.78
N ALA A 57 -14.57 15.05 0.84
CA ALA A 57 -13.53 14.10 1.24
C ALA A 57 -13.76 13.57 2.66
N THR A 58 -14.09 14.44 3.63
CA THR A 58 -14.41 14.04 5.01
C THR A 58 -15.59 13.07 5.04
N ARG A 59 -16.65 13.30 4.26
CA ARG A 59 -17.82 12.40 4.19
C ARG A 59 -17.48 11.03 3.61
N ILE A 60 -16.64 10.99 2.57
CA ILE A 60 -16.17 9.76 1.95
C ILE A 60 -15.25 8.99 2.92
N THR A 61 -14.36 9.69 3.61
CA THR A 61 -13.49 9.11 4.63
C THR A 61 -14.30 8.48 5.76
N ASP A 62 -15.33 9.15 6.26
CA ASP A 62 -16.24 8.62 7.26
C ASP A 62 -17.03 7.40 6.76
N LEU A 63 -17.46 7.41 5.50
CA LEU A 63 -18.09 6.25 4.87
C LEU A 63 -17.13 5.06 4.84
N CYS A 64 -15.89 5.26 4.40
CA CYS A 64 -14.86 4.23 4.36
C CYS A 64 -14.59 3.65 5.76
N ARG A 65 -14.44 4.51 6.77
CA ARG A 65 -14.26 4.10 8.17
C ARG A 65 -15.42 3.25 8.69
N ARG A 66 -16.66 3.67 8.45
CA ARG A 66 -17.88 2.95 8.90
C ARG A 66 -18.09 1.62 8.19
N ASN A 67 -17.69 1.52 6.94
CA ASN A 67 -17.82 0.29 6.17
C ASN A 67 -16.63 -0.66 6.41
N GLY A 68 -15.43 -0.17 6.71
CA GLY A 68 -14.23 -1.00 6.97
C GLY A 68 -13.81 -1.86 5.77
N ALA A 69 -12.92 -2.82 6.00
CA ALA A 69 -12.47 -3.82 5.01
C ALA A 69 -12.16 -3.21 3.62
N SER A 70 -12.89 -3.64 2.57
CA SER A 70 -12.69 -3.20 1.17
C SER A 70 -12.80 -1.67 0.99
N TRP A 71 -13.57 -0.97 1.82
CA TRP A 71 -13.68 0.49 1.76
C TRP A 71 -12.44 1.19 2.28
N VAL A 72 -11.78 0.63 3.30
CA VAL A 72 -10.47 1.14 3.75
C VAL A 72 -9.42 0.89 2.68
N LYS A 73 -9.45 -0.27 2.01
CA LYS A 73 -8.58 -0.55 0.86
C LYS A 73 -8.84 0.38 -0.31
N ALA A 74 -10.11 0.68 -0.60
CA ALA A 74 -10.48 1.69 -1.59
C ALA A 74 -9.90 3.08 -1.22
N ALA A 75 -10.00 3.49 0.03
CA ALA A 75 -9.42 4.74 0.50
C ALA A 75 -7.89 4.76 0.35
N GLN A 76 -7.20 3.67 0.69
CA GLN A 76 -5.75 3.51 0.48
C GLN A 76 -5.37 3.59 -1.00
N PHE A 77 -6.09 2.88 -1.88
CA PHE A 77 -5.89 2.92 -3.32
C PHE A 77 -6.03 4.35 -3.87
N PHE A 78 -7.14 5.00 -3.56
CA PHE A 78 -7.42 6.36 -4.06
C PHE A 78 -6.52 7.42 -3.43
N SER A 79 -6.04 7.23 -2.21
CA SER A 79 -5.08 8.17 -1.57
C SER A 79 -3.71 8.19 -2.27
N CYS A 80 -3.43 7.20 -3.13
CA CYS A 80 -2.22 7.10 -3.93
C CYS A 80 -2.45 7.50 -5.41
N ARG A 81 -3.61 8.08 -5.77
CA ARG A 81 -4.02 8.39 -7.14
C ARG A 81 -4.28 9.90 -7.33
N PRO A 82 -3.23 10.73 -7.32
CA PRO A 82 -3.34 12.17 -7.59
C PRO A 82 -3.76 12.48 -9.04
N ASP A 83 -3.66 11.49 -9.92
CA ASP A 83 -4.20 11.52 -11.27
C ASP A 83 -5.73 11.43 -11.33
N VAL A 84 -6.36 10.91 -10.26
CA VAL A 84 -7.81 10.68 -10.17
C VAL A 84 -8.49 11.67 -9.22
N LEU A 85 -7.88 11.97 -8.08
CA LEU A 85 -8.49 12.76 -7.02
C LEU A 85 -7.75 14.06 -6.73
N PRO A 86 -8.49 15.14 -6.41
CA PRO A 86 -7.92 16.38 -5.89
C PRO A 86 -7.13 16.18 -4.59
N PRO A 87 -6.13 17.05 -4.30
CA PRO A 87 -5.27 16.94 -3.12
C PRO A 87 -6.02 16.84 -1.78
N GLU A 88 -7.15 17.52 -1.64
CA GLU A 88 -7.95 17.52 -0.42
C GLU A 88 -8.52 16.14 -0.10
N TYR A 89 -8.90 15.36 -1.14
CA TYR A 89 -9.35 13.99 -0.97
C TYR A 89 -8.21 13.07 -0.55
N ILE A 90 -7.05 13.22 -1.18
CA ILE A 90 -5.86 12.42 -0.88
C ILE A 90 -5.46 12.60 0.59
N GLN A 91 -5.38 13.86 1.06
CA GLN A 91 -5.02 14.18 2.45
C GLN A 91 -5.99 13.58 3.47
N GLU A 92 -7.30 13.65 3.19
CA GLU A 92 -8.30 13.09 4.10
C GLU A 92 -8.30 11.54 4.10
N LEU A 93 -8.16 10.91 2.93
CA LEU A 93 -8.13 9.45 2.81
C LEU A 93 -6.87 8.83 3.44
N GLN A 94 -5.72 9.51 3.40
CA GLN A 94 -4.49 9.07 4.05
C GLN A 94 -4.63 8.89 5.57
N ARG A 95 -5.57 9.61 6.22
CA ARG A 95 -5.84 9.47 7.65
C ARG A 95 -6.44 8.11 8.06
N LEU A 96 -6.94 7.34 7.09
CA LEU A 96 -7.55 6.02 7.36
C LEU A 96 -6.54 4.86 7.48
N GLN A 97 -5.24 5.10 7.33
CA GLN A 97 -4.25 4.03 7.17
C GLN A 97 -4.06 3.12 8.39
N ASN A 98 -4.52 3.50 9.61
CA ASN A 98 -4.13 2.81 10.85
C ASN A 98 -5.28 2.49 11.84
N GLU A 99 -6.55 2.48 11.45
CA GLU A 99 -7.65 2.32 12.40
C GLU A 99 -8.49 1.06 12.12
N ALA A 100 -7.99 -0.11 12.52
CA ALA A 100 -8.83 -1.30 12.61
C ALA A 100 -8.95 -1.78 14.06
N SER A 101 -10.18 -2.02 14.52
CA SER A 101 -10.41 -2.63 15.84
C SER A 101 -10.22 -4.14 15.75
N PRO A 102 -9.58 -4.77 16.76
CA PRO A 102 -9.40 -6.22 16.77
C PRO A 102 -10.73 -6.95 16.82
N VAL A 103 -10.80 -8.04 16.05
CA VAL A 103 -11.92 -8.98 16.09
C VAL A 103 -11.69 -9.97 17.22
N ARG A 104 -12.77 -10.33 17.94
CA ARG A 104 -12.68 -11.27 19.05
C ARG A 104 -12.21 -12.65 18.59
N PHE A 105 -11.35 -13.27 19.38
CA PHE A 105 -10.71 -14.53 19.01
C PHE A 105 -11.71 -15.66 18.67
N GLU A 106 -12.87 -15.70 19.31
CA GLU A 106 -13.92 -16.70 19.00
C GLU A 106 -14.35 -16.69 17.52
N HIS A 107 -14.26 -15.53 16.87
CA HIS A 107 -14.54 -15.43 15.43
C HIS A 107 -13.33 -15.79 14.58
N ILE A 108 -12.12 -15.46 15.04
CA ILE A 108 -10.87 -15.83 14.37
C ILE A 108 -10.66 -17.34 14.38
N LYS A 109 -11.01 -18.00 15.49
CA LYS A 109 -10.93 -19.44 15.64
C LYS A 109 -11.62 -20.19 14.48
N THR A 110 -12.73 -19.68 13.97
CA THR A 110 -13.42 -20.33 12.83
C THR A 110 -12.58 -20.36 11.57
N VAL A 111 -11.74 -19.35 11.35
CA VAL A 111 -10.80 -19.30 10.19
C VAL A 111 -9.66 -20.27 10.38
N LEU A 112 -9.15 -20.43 11.61
CA LEU A 112 -8.11 -21.42 11.93
C LEU A 112 -8.65 -22.85 11.77
N GLU A 113 -9.89 -23.13 12.23
CA GLU A 113 -10.56 -24.40 12.04
C GLU A 113 -10.82 -24.70 10.55
N GLU A 114 -11.15 -23.70 9.74
CA GLU A 114 -11.29 -23.86 8.28
C GLU A 114 -9.94 -24.13 7.60
N ALA A 115 -8.84 -23.54 8.08
CA ALA A 115 -7.50 -23.70 7.50
C ALA A 115 -6.82 -25.03 7.90
N TRP A 116 -6.95 -25.44 9.16
CA TRP A 116 -6.16 -26.56 9.72
C TRP A 116 -7.01 -27.65 10.38
N GLY A 117 -8.35 -27.52 10.35
CA GLY A 117 -9.30 -28.47 10.96
C GLY A 117 -9.54 -28.18 12.45
N ASP A 118 -10.46 -28.96 13.05
CA ASP A 118 -10.93 -28.76 14.42
C ASP A 118 -9.80 -28.86 15.47
N ASN A 119 -8.71 -29.53 15.15
CA ASN A 119 -7.57 -29.73 16.05
C ASN A 119 -6.39 -28.80 15.67
N TRP A 120 -6.68 -27.59 15.24
CA TRP A 120 -5.66 -26.64 14.80
C TRP A 120 -4.62 -26.33 15.90
N GLU A 121 -4.99 -26.40 17.18
CA GLU A 121 -4.10 -26.16 18.33
C GLU A 121 -2.88 -27.11 18.35
N ARG A 122 -2.98 -28.30 17.73
CA ARG A 122 -1.86 -29.28 17.67
C ARG A 122 -0.59 -28.71 17.02
N HIS A 123 -0.72 -27.69 16.19
CA HIS A 123 0.43 -27.06 15.52
C HIS A 123 1.23 -26.17 16.47
N PHE A 124 0.69 -25.86 17.66
CA PHE A 124 1.25 -24.86 18.58
C PHE A 124 1.47 -25.42 19.98
N GLN A 125 2.58 -25.01 20.62
CA GLN A 125 2.78 -25.11 22.08
C GLN A 125 2.04 -24.00 22.83
N ALA A 126 2.02 -22.79 22.23
CA ALA A 126 1.35 -21.62 22.75
C ALA A 126 0.81 -20.76 21.60
N PHE A 127 -0.33 -20.12 21.83
CA PHE A 127 -0.97 -19.21 20.87
C PHE A 127 -1.58 -18.03 21.64
N ASP A 128 -1.13 -16.81 21.34
CA ASP A 128 -1.63 -15.60 21.99
C ASP A 128 -3.01 -15.24 21.42
N LEU A 129 -4.03 -15.23 22.28
CA LEU A 129 -5.40 -14.93 21.87
C LEU A 129 -5.64 -13.44 21.59
N VAL A 130 -4.76 -12.57 22.11
CA VAL A 130 -4.78 -11.13 21.84
C VAL A 130 -3.88 -10.86 20.65
N PRO A 131 -4.38 -10.21 19.58
CA PRO A 131 -3.54 -9.91 18.43
C PRO A 131 -2.50 -8.85 18.77
N VAL A 132 -1.30 -9.01 18.20
CA VAL A 132 -0.21 -8.03 18.30
C VAL A 132 -0.38 -6.88 17.30
N ALA A 133 -1.11 -7.12 16.21
CA ALA A 133 -1.44 -6.11 15.20
C ALA A 133 -2.79 -6.41 14.56
N THR A 134 -3.46 -5.36 14.08
CA THR A 134 -4.73 -5.45 13.36
C THR A 134 -4.66 -4.58 12.11
N ALA A 135 -5.08 -5.14 10.98
CA ALA A 135 -5.20 -4.48 9.70
C ALA A 135 -6.65 -4.50 9.19
N SER A 136 -6.93 -3.84 8.06
CA SER A 136 -8.28 -3.74 7.48
C SER A 136 -8.93 -5.09 7.14
N ILE A 137 -8.12 -6.10 6.80
CA ILE A 137 -8.57 -7.43 6.34
C ILE A 137 -7.98 -8.58 7.15
N ALA A 138 -7.09 -8.31 8.11
CA ALA A 138 -6.35 -9.33 8.85
C ALA A 138 -6.02 -8.88 10.28
N GLN A 139 -5.69 -9.84 11.13
CA GLN A 139 -4.97 -9.57 12.37
C GLN A 139 -3.84 -10.58 12.57
N VAL A 140 -2.82 -10.19 13.34
CA VAL A 140 -1.60 -10.97 13.56
C VAL A 140 -1.54 -11.38 15.02
N HIS A 141 -1.28 -12.66 15.26
CA HIS A 141 -1.09 -13.24 16.58
C HIS A 141 0.33 -13.80 16.70
N ARG A 142 0.93 -13.67 17.88
CA ARG A 142 2.17 -14.39 18.21
C ARG A 142 1.81 -15.79 18.63
N ALA A 143 2.63 -16.76 18.21
CA ALA A 143 2.46 -18.14 18.61
C ALA A 143 3.83 -18.83 18.69
N ARG A 144 3.87 -19.98 19.37
CA ARG A 144 5.03 -20.89 19.37
C ARG A 144 4.59 -22.22 18.76
N LEU A 145 5.28 -22.64 17.72
CA LEU A 145 5.01 -23.91 17.06
C LEU A 145 5.29 -25.12 17.98
N ALA A 146 4.71 -26.28 17.66
CA ALA A 146 4.99 -27.54 18.36
C ALA A 146 6.48 -27.93 18.24
N SER A 147 7.16 -27.50 17.19
CA SER A 147 8.61 -27.66 16.98
C SER A 147 9.47 -26.71 17.82
N GLY A 148 8.87 -25.64 18.38
CA GLY A 148 9.53 -24.71 19.31
C GLY A 148 9.78 -23.31 18.76
N GLU A 149 9.67 -23.10 17.44
CA GLU A 149 9.90 -21.79 16.80
C GLU A 149 8.81 -20.80 17.17
N GLU A 150 9.20 -19.55 17.38
CA GLU A 150 8.24 -18.45 17.53
C GLU A 150 7.83 -17.91 16.17
N VAL A 151 6.51 -17.72 15.99
CA VAL A 151 5.92 -17.30 14.72
C VAL A 151 4.91 -16.20 14.88
N ALA A 152 4.76 -15.42 13.81
CA ALA A 152 3.66 -14.51 13.58
C ALA A 152 2.61 -15.22 12.70
N VAL A 153 1.38 -15.28 13.17
CA VAL A 153 0.27 -15.89 12.47
C VAL A 153 -0.68 -14.78 12.03
N LYS A 154 -0.60 -14.40 10.75
CA LYS A 154 -1.51 -13.43 10.10
C LYS A 154 -2.75 -14.17 9.65
N ILE A 155 -3.91 -13.77 10.16
CA ILE A 155 -5.17 -14.45 9.94
C ILE A 155 -6.15 -13.50 9.29
N ARG A 156 -6.73 -13.89 8.16
CA ARG A 156 -7.76 -13.11 7.48
C ARG A 156 -9.01 -12.99 8.35
N LEU A 157 -9.58 -11.79 8.40
CA LEU A 157 -10.78 -11.56 9.19
C LEU A 157 -11.97 -12.39 8.64
N PRO A 158 -12.78 -13.00 9.52
CA PRO A 158 -13.92 -13.81 9.10
C PRO A 158 -14.95 -12.98 8.35
N GLY A 159 -15.54 -13.56 7.30
CA GLY A 159 -16.59 -12.92 6.50
C GLY A 159 -16.11 -11.79 5.57
N VAL A 160 -14.80 -11.50 5.53
CA VAL A 160 -14.28 -10.41 4.67
C VAL A 160 -14.48 -10.70 3.18
N LEU A 161 -14.48 -11.95 2.75
CA LEU A 161 -14.78 -12.33 1.36
C LEU A 161 -16.24 -12.02 0.99
N ASP A 162 -17.19 -12.37 1.85
CA ASP A 162 -18.60 -12.05 1.63
C ASP A 162 -18.84 -10.53 1.58
N LEU A 163 -18.11 -9.78 2.41
CA LEU A 163 -18.16 -8.32 2.39
C LEU A 163 -17.56 -7.77 1.11
N PHE A 164 -16.44 -8.32 0.62
CA PHE A 164 -15.81 -7.94 -0.63
C PHE A 164 -16.73 -8.15 -1.83
N ASP A 165 -17.42 -9.31 -1.91
CA ASP A 165 -18.40 -9.59 -2.96
C ASP A 165 -19.56 -8.59 -2.98
N GLN A 166 -20.01 -8.17 -1.80
CA GLN A 166 -21.05 -7.15 -1.68
C GLN A 166 -20.54 -5.77 -2.09
N ASP A 167 -19.36 -5.39 -1.62
CA ASP A 167 -18.74 -4.10 -1.91
C ASP A 167 -18.40 -3.96 -3.40
N THR A 168 -17.97 -5.04 -4.05
CA THR A 168 -17.75 -5.10 -5.50
C THR A 168 -18.98 -4.64 -6.28
N ARG A 169 -20.16 -5.10 -5.91
CA ARG A 169 -21.42 -4.68 -6.54
C ARG A 169 -21.72 -3.20 -6.30
N ILE A 170 -21.40 -2.71 -5.10
CA ILE A 170 -21.59 -1.27 -4.76
C ILE A 170 -20.62 -0.41 -5.56
N PHE A 171 -19.34 -0.76 -5.61
CA PHE A 171 -18.33 0.00 -6.33
C PHE A 171 -18.64 0.06 -7.85
N ARG A 172 -19.01 -1.05 -8.47
CA ARG A 172 -19.44 -1.06 -9.87
C ARG A 172 -20.71 -0.24 -10.13
N LEU A 173 -21.65 -0.23 -9.19
CA LEU A 173 -22.82 0.64 -9.31
C LEU A 173 -22.43 2.12 -9.21
N LEU A 174 -21.58 2.48 -8.22
CA LEU A 174 -21.10 3.85 -8.06
C LEU A 174 -20.30 4.30 -9.30
N ALA A 175 -19.47 3.44 -9.87
CA ALA A 175 -18.76 3.70 -11.12
C ALA A 175 -19.71 4.08 -12.25
N ARG A 176 -20.75 3.27 -12.50
CA ARG A 176 -21.77 3.55 -13.51
C ARG A 176 -22.52 4.86 -13.29
N ILE A 177 -22.78 5.22 -12.04
CA ILE A 177 -23.44 6.49 -11.69
C ILE A 177 -22.49 7.66 -11.93
N LEU A 178 -21.20 7.53 -11.63
CA LEU A 178 -20.21 8.61 -11.71
C LEU A 178 -19.64 8.80 -13.12
N SER A 179 -19.48 7.74 -13.91
CA SER A 179 -18.88 7.75 -15.23
C SER A 179 -19.43 8.86 -16.18
N PRO A 180 -20.74 9.16 -16.23
CA PRO A 180 -21.25 10.24 -17.09
C PRO A 180 -20.79 11.65 -16.66
N PHE A 181 -20.40 11.82 -15.40
CA PHE A 181 -20.02 13.11 -14.84
C PHE A 181 -18.51 13.38 -14.90
N VAL A 182 -17.70 12.32 -15.05
CA VAL A 182 -16.22 12.39 -15.05
C VAL A 182 -15.70 11.79 -16.36
N ARG A 183 -15.96 12.47 -17.46
CA ARG A 183 -15.67 11.96 -18.82
C ARG A 183 -14.18 11.83 -19.16
N GLU A 184 -13.32 12.51 -18.41
CA GLU A 184 -11.86 12.49 -18.61
C GLU A 184 -11.18 11.25 -18.02
N LEU A 185 -11.91 10.48 -17.18
CA LEU A 185 -11.40 9.29 -16.51
C LEU A 185 -12.23 8.06 -16.90
N ASP A 186 -11.57 6.94 -17.14
CA ASP A 186 -12.22 5.64 -17.23
C ASP A 186 -12.48 5.09 -15.83
N VAL A 187 -13.61 5.55 -15.22
CA VAL A 187 -14.01 5.20 -13.86
C VAL A 187 -14.22 3.69 -13.71
N ASP A 188 -14.75 3.03 -14.74
CA ASP A 188 -14.97 1.58 -14.72
C ASP A 188 -13.63 0.83 -14.65
N GLN A 189 -12.64 1.23 -15.45
CA GLN A 189 -11.30 0.64 -15.41
C GLN A 189 -10.61 0.87 -14.05
N ILE A 190 -10.73 2.07 -13.49
CA ILE A 190 -10.15 2.40 -12.17
C ILE A 190 -10.75 1.54 -11.07
N VAL A 191 -12.08 1.33 -11.11
CA VAL A 191 -12.76 0.47 -10.12
C VAL A 191 -12.37 -0.99 -10.29
N GLU A 192 -12.25 -1.51 -11.52
CA GLU A 192 -11.78 -2.89 -11.74
C GLU A 192 -10.34 -3.07 -11.25
N GLN A 193 -9.43 -2.12 -11.45
CA GLN A 193 -8.08 -2.15 -10.88
C GLN A 193 -8.09 -2.23 -9.34
N LEU A 194 -8.94 -1.43 -8.68
CA LEU A 194 -9.13 -1.50 -7.22
C LEU A 194 -9.61 -2.89 -6.79
N LEU A 195 -10.58 -3.45 -7.49
CA LEU A 195 -11.17 -4.75 -7.16
C LEU A 195 -10.17 -5.89 -7.36
N GLU A 196 -9.43 -5.89 -8.46
CA GLU A 196 -8.37 -6.88 -8.73
C GLU A 196 -7.27 -6.83 -7.66
N MET A 197 -6.79 -5.62 -7.34
CA MET A 197 -5.77 -5.44 -6.31
C MET A 197 -6.26 -5.94 -4.93
N THR A 198 -7.51 -5.61 -4.57
CA THR A 198 -8.10 -6.06 -3.30
C THR A 198 -8.30 -7.58 -3.28
N ALA A 199 -8.72 -8.20 -4.40
CA ALA A 199 -8.87 -9.64 -4.50
C ALA A 199 -7.54 -10.39 -4.32
N VAL A 200 -6.44 -9.85 -4.88
CA VAL A 200 -5.09 -10.39 -4.69
C VAL A 200 -4.67 -10.36 -3.23
N GLU A 201 -4.94 -9.27 -2.51
CA GLU A 201 -4.60 -9.14 -1.09
C GLU A 201 -5.43 -10.05 -0.17
N LEU A 202 -6.63 -10.45 -0.59
CA LEU A 202 -7.50 -11.34 0.18
C LEU A 202 -7.04 -12.82 0.15
N ASP A 203 -6.15 -13.18 -0.75
CA ASP A 203 -5.55 -14.51 -0.83
C ASP A 203 -4.08 -14.47 -0.40
N PHE A 204 -3.80 -14.88 0.84
CA PHE A 204 -2.45 -14.82 1.42
C PHE A 204 -1.42 -15.73 0.75
N ARG A 205 -1.83 -16.61 -0.16
CA ARG A 205 -0.87 -17.34 -1.02
C ARG A 205 -0.06 -16.38 -1.88
N ASN A 206 -0.67 -15.27 -2.33
CA ASN A 206 0.04 -14.23 -3.09
C ASN A 206 1.14 -13.56 -2.24
N GLU A 207 0.83 -13.24 -0.99
CA GLU A 207 1.81 -12.66 -0.06
C GLU A 207 2.91 -13.66 0.29
N ALA A 208 2.57 -14.94 0.52
CA ALA A 208 3.55 -16.01 0.73
C ALA A 208 4.50 -16.18 -0.46
N GLU A 209 3.97 -16.22 -1.70
CA GLU A 209 4.80 -16.30 -2.90
C GLU A 209 5.70 -15.06 -3.06
N ASN A 210 5.18 -13.86 -2.79
CA ASN A 210 5.94 -12.63 -2.84
C ASN A 210 7.09 -12.66 -1.83
N LEU A 211 6.79 -13.00 -0.57
CA LEU A 211 7.79 -13.17 0.48
C LEU A 211 8.88 -14.17 0.06
N GLN A 212 8.49 -15.34 -0.45
CA GLN A 212 9.45 -16.36 -0.88
C GLN A 212 10.35 -15.87 -2.03
N ARG A 213 9.78 -15.18 -3.02
CA ARG A 213 10.54 -14.60 -4.13
C ARG A 213 11.50 -13.52 -3.65
N PHE A 214 11.03 -12.69 -2.73
CA PHE A 214 11.81 -11.60 -2.15
C PHE A 214 12.97 -12.12 -1.30
N ALA A 215 12.72 -13.12 -0.45
CA ALA A 215 13.73 -13.76 0.40
C ALA A 215 14.89 -14.41 -0.39
N ARG A 216 14.66 -14.79 -1.65
CA ARG A 216 15.70 -15.35 -2.53
C ARG A 216 16.65 -14.30 -3.12
N GLN A 217 16.33 -13.01 -3.00
CA GLN A 217 17.17 -11.97 -3.55
C GLN A 217 18.37 -11.68 -2.64
N PRO A 218 19.53 -11.31 -3.21
CA PRO A 218 20.72 -10.98 -2.42
C PRO A 218 20.60 -9.59 -1.82
N HIS A 219 19.87 -9.48 -0.70
CA HIS A 219 19.67 -8.22 0.00
C HIS A 219 20.99 -7.65 0.54
N PRO A 220 21.09 -6.30 0.68
CA PRO A 220 22.21 -5.68 1.38
C PRO A 220 22.36 -6.22 2.80
N ALA A 221 23.58 -6.25 3.31
CA ALA A 221 23.83 -6.61 4.70
C ALA A 221 23.01 -5.74 5.65
N GLY A 222 22.37 -6.36 6.64
CA GLY A 222 21.48 -5.70 7.60
C GLY A 222 20.06 -5.42 7.08
N ILE A 223 19.67 -5.98 5.93
CA ILE A 223 18.26 -6.08 5.49
C ILE A 223 17.85 -7.54 5.54
N ARG A 224 16.73 -7.81 6.20
CA ARG A 224 16.19 -9.16 6.37
C ARG A 224 14.70 -9.21 6.02
N VAL A 225 14.23 -10.41 5.80
CA VAL A 225 12.81 -10.76 5.69
C VAL A 225 12.52 -11.95 6.60
N PRO A 226 11.31 -12.09 7.14
CA PRO A 226 10.94 -13.22 7.98
C PRO A 226 11.01 -14.55 7.21
N GLU A 227 11.29 -15.61 7.90
CA GLU A 227 11.16 -16.97 7.36
C GLU A 227 9.69 -17.30 7.08
N LEU A 228 9.39 -17.93 5.96
CA LEU A 228 8.06 -18.40 5.61
C LEU A 228 7.86 -19.85 6.01
N PHE A 229 6.82 -20.14 6.78
CA PHE A 229 6.35 -21.49 7.08
C PHE A 229 5.26 -21.89 6.08
N SER A 230 5.69 -22.30 4.88
CA SER A 230 4.81 -22.53 3.74
C SER A 230 3.79 -23.65 3.98
N GLU A 231 4.14 -24.68 4.76
CA GLU A 231 3.24 -25.80 5.07
C GLU A 231 2.08 -25.43 6.00
N LEU A 232 2.23 -24.34 6.75
CA LEU A 232 1.19 -23.79 7.62
C LEU A 232 0.49 -22.58 6.98
N SER A 233 0.98 -22.10 5.85
CA SER A 233 0.43 -20.96 5.14
C SER A 233 -0.57 -21.39 4.06
N GLY A 234 -1.61 -20.58 3.86
CA GLY A 234 -2.68 -20.87 2.91
C GLY A 234 -3.47 -19.60 2.53
N PRO A 235 -4.65 -19.74 1.91
CA PRO A 235 -5.39 -18.60 1.40
C PRO A 235 -5.92 -17.64 2.49
N SER A 236 -6.06 -18.12 3.73
CA SER A 236 -6.64 -17.36 4.85
C SER A 236 -5.69 -17.15 6.02
N VAL A 237 -4.54 -17.82 6.00
CA VAL A 237 -3.54 -17.75 7.07
C VAL A 237 -2.15 -17.69 6.45
N LEU A 238 -1.31 -16.79 6.95
CA LEU A 238 0.11 -16.70 6.62
C LEU A 238 0.92 -16.84 7.90
N VAL A 239 1.88 -17.77 7.92
CA VAL A 239 2.74 -18.04 9.07
C VAL A 239 4.18 -17.68 8.70
N THR A 240 4.74 -16.75 9.46
CA THR A 240 6.14 -16.32 9.29
C THR A 240 6.88 -16.39 10.63
N GLY A 241 8.21 -16.43 10.57
CA GLY A 241 9.03 -16.33 11.78
C GLY A 241 8.68 -15.05 12.55
N TRP A 242 8.64 -15.17 13.88
CA TRP A 242 8.51 -14.01 14.74
C TRP A 242 9.81 -13.22 14.75
N GLU A 243 9.72 -11.93 14.48
CA GLU A 243 10.87 -11.03 14.51
C GLU A 243 10.72 -10.06 15.68
N GLU A 244 11.71 -10.03 16.56
CA GLU A 244 11.74 -9.09 17.68
C GLU A 244 12.48 -7.81 17.29
N GLY A 245 11.92 -6.68 17.69
CA GLY A 245 12.50 -5.37 17.43
C GLY A 245 11.50 -4.25 17.61
N ASP A 246 11.99 -3.02 17.54
CA ASP A 246 11.18 -1.82 17.62
C ASP A 246 10.75 -1.39 16.22
N ARG A 247 9.59 -0.78 16.12
CA ARG A 247 9.15 -0.18 14.84
C ARG A 247 10.18 0.85 14.39
N LEU A 248 10.47 0.87 13.10
CA LEU A 248 11.50 1.74 12.53
C LEU A 248 11.39 3.19 13.01
N ARG A 249 10.18 3.76 13.05
CA ARG A 249 9.97 5.14 13.50
C ARG A 249 10.32 5.30 14.97
N ASP A 250 9.80 4.42 15.82
CA ASP A 250 9.99 4.50 17.28
C ASP A 250 11.49 4.35 17.59
N PHE A 251 12.16 3.39 16.93
CA PHE A 251 13.60 3.21 17.05
C PHE A 251 14.40 4.45 16.62
N LEU A 252 14.08 5.04 15.45
CA LEU A 252 14.82 6.21 14.95
C LEU A 252 14.56 7.47 15.78
N ASP A 253 13.39 7.61 16.39
CA ASP A 253 13.08 8.73 17.29
C ASP A 253 13.90 8.66 18.59
N GLU A 254 14.18 7.45 19.07
CA GLU A 254 15.02 7.21 20.25
C GLU A 254 16.52 7.20 19.95
N HIS A 255 16.94 6.81 18.73
CA HIS A 255 18.33 6.62 18.30
C HIS A 255 18.64 7.42 17.04
N ARG A 256 18.50 8.74 17.11
CA ARG A 256 18.67 9.65 15.96
C ARG A 256 20.07 9.62 15.34
N ASP A 257 21.08 9.31 16.13
CA ASP A 257 22.47 9.18 15.70
C ASP A 257 22.70 7.95 14.80
N GLU A 258 21.87 6.91 14.92
CA GLU A 258 21.92 5.72 14.06
C GLU A 258 21.09 5.87 12.76
N ALA A 259 20.22 6.89 12.67
CA ALA A 259 19.36 7.12 11.53
C ALA A 259 20.10 7.21 10.17
N PRO A 260 21.27 7.88 10.07
CA PRO A 260 21.99 7.97 8.80
C PRO A 260 22.39 6.60 8.23
N GLU A 261 22.89 5.70 9.07
CA GLU A 261 23.30 4.37 8.63
C GLU A 261 22.10 3.52 8.21
N LEU A 262 21.08 3.43 9.08
CA LEU A 262 19.91 2.60 8.85
C LEU A 262 19.09 3.06 7.65
N LEU A 263 18.81 4.35 7.52
CA LEU A 263 18.02 4.88 6.42
C LEU A 263 18.76 4.84 5.09
N THR A 264 20.08 5.05 5.08
CA THR A 264 20.89 4.85 3.88
C THR A 264 20.86 3.40 3.42
N ARG A 265 20.94 2.46 4.34
CA ARG A 265 20.84 1.02 4.06
C ARG A 265 19.45 0.64 3.52
N LEU A 266 18.39 1.16 4.13
CA LEU A 266 17.02 0.96 3.65
C LEU A 266 16.86 1.48 2.23
N PHE A 267 17.31 2.71 1.96
CA PHE A 267 17.23 3.31 0.64
C PHE A 267 18.03 2.51 -0.41
N ALA A 268 19.25 2.10 -0.07
CA ALA A 268 20.07 1.27 -0.94
C ALA A 268 19.40 -0.08 -1.27
N SER A 269 18.70 -0.66 -0.29
CA SER A 269 17.88 -1.86 -0.51
C SER A 269 16.78 -1.62 -1.55
N TYR A 270 16.01 -0.54 -1.41
CA TYR A 270 14.96 -0.21 -2.37
C TYR A 270 15.50 0.10 -3.77
N LEU A 271 16.63 0.78 -3.85
CA LEU A 271 17.30 1.01 -5.13
C LEU A 271 17.68 -0.32 -5.81
N GLN A 272 18.26 -1.27 -5.06
CA GLN A 272 18.57 -2.61 -5.60
C GLN A 272 17.33 -3.40 -6.01
N GLN A 273 16.24 -3.31 -5.25
CA GLN A 273 14.97 -3.95 -5.59
C GLN A 273 14.48 -3.52 -6.97
N VAL A 274 14.59 -2.21 -7.28
CA VAL A 274 14.18 -1.66 -8.57
C VAL A 274 15.22 -1.95 -9.67
N THR A 275 16.50 -1.66 -9.39
CA THR A 275 17.53 -1.65 -10.44
C THR A 275 18.19 -2.99 -10.72
N ARG A 276 18.06 -3.96 -9.80
CA ARG A 276 18.69 -5.28 -9.95
C ARG A 276 17.69 -6.42 -9.92
N PHE A 277 16.72 -6.38 -9.01
CA PHE A 277 15.82 -7.52 -8.81
C PHE A 277 14.58 -7.45 -9.72
N GLY A 278 14.17 -6.26 -10.15
CA GLY A 278 12.93 -6.07 -10.89
C GLY A 278 11.67 -6.42 -10.09
N ILE A 279 11.83 -6.56 -8.77
CA ILE A 279 10.76 -6.81 -7.81
C ILE A 279 11.01 -5.94 -6.58
N TYR A 280 10.02 -5.16 -6.19
CA TYR A 280 10.17 -4.22 -5.08
C TYR A 280 8.92 -4.22 -4.19
N GLN A 281 9.13 -4.04 -2.90
CA GLN A 281 8.05 -3.83 -1.94
C GLN A 281 7.42 -2.45 -2.22
N ALA A 282 6.11 -2.44 -2.49
CA ALA A 282 5.43 -1.26 -3.03
C ALA A 282 4.74 -0.39 -1.96
N ASP A 283 4.75 -0.82 -0.69
CA ASP A 283 4.19 -0.06 0.44
C ASP A 283 5.25 0.17 1.55
N PRO A 284 6.20 1.10 1.37
CA PRO A 284 7.26 1.39 2.35
C PRO A 284 6.74 2.19 3.55
N HIS A 285 5.59 1.79 4.10
CA HIS A 285 5.08 2.42 5.31
C HIS A 285 5.98 2.11 6.52
N PRO A 286 6.31 3.07 7.42
CA PRO A 286 7.19 2.82 8.57
C PRO A 286 6.75 1.67 9.47
N GLY A 287 5.45 1.38 9.54
CA GLY A 287 4.90 0.26 10.28
C GLY A 287 5.23 -1.13 9.71
N ASN A 288 5.73 -1.18 8.46
CA ASN A 288 6.14 -2.42 7.79
C ASN A 288 7.62 -2.76 8.01
N PHE A 289 8.32 -1.99 8.86
CA PHE A 289 9.72 -2.21 9.20
C PHE A 289 9.90 -2.27 10.71
N ILE A 290 10.74 -3.20 11.15
CA ILE A 290 11.29 -3.24 12.51
C ILE A 290 12.82 -3.23 12.47
N VAL A 291 13.43 -2.74 13.56
CA VAL A 291 14.87 -2.76 13.77
C VAL A 291 15.14 -3.68 14.96
N ASN A 292 15.90 -4.74 14.75
CA ASN A 292 16.25 -5.69 15.80
C ASN A 292 17.47 -5.23 16.63
N ALA A 293 17.81 -6.00 17.66
CA ALA A 293 18.96 -5.73 18.53
C ALA A 293 20.31 -5.72 17.80
N GLN A 294 20.41 -6.38 16.63
CA GLN A 294 21.59 -6.41 15.77
C GLN A 294 21.65 -5.23 14.78
N ARG A 295 20.73 -4.28 14.88
CA ARG A 295 20.59 -3.15 13.95
C ARG A 295 20.29 -3.58 12.51
N GLU A 296 19.63 -4.72 12.34
CA GLU A 296 19.11 -5.15 11.06
C GLU A 296 17.69 -4.61 10.87
N ILE A 297 17.36 -4.20 9.66
CA ILE A 297 16.01 -3.78 9.28
C ILE A 297 15.29 -4.99 8.70
N ILE A 298 14.17 -5.36 9.31
CA ILE A 298 13.32 -6.46 8.84
C ILE A 298 12.10 -5.88 8.16
N ILE A 299 11.84 -6.33 6.92
CA ILE A 299 10.67 -5.95 6.13
C ILE A 299 9.57 -6.98 6.40
N LEU A 300 8.43 -6.55 6.93
CA LEU A 300 7.38 -7.44 7.45
C LEU A 300 6.25 -7.74 6.47
N ASP A 301 5.90 -6.82 5.57
CA ASP A 301 4.72 -6.93 4.70
C ASP A 301 5.11 -7.09 3.23
N PHE A 302 4.53 -8.10 2.58
CA PHE A 302 4.73 -8.43 1.16
C PHE A 302 3.41 -8.52 0.39
N GLY A 303 2.33 -7.98 0.95
CA GLY A 303 1.02 -7.91 0.30
C GLY A 303 1.02 -7.04 -0.96
N ALA A 304 1.82 -5.96 -0.95
CA ALA A 304 1.97 -5.07 -2.08
C ALA A 304 3.38 -5.15 -2.68
N ILE A 305 3.50 -5.76 -3.86
CA ILE A 305 4.77 -5.92 -4.59
C ILE A 305 4.64 -5.35 -5.99
N GLY A 306 5.56 -4.45 -6.35
CA GLY A 306 5.75 -4.01 -7.73
C GLY A 306 6.66 -4.97 -8.50
N ARG A 307 6.38 -5.17 -9.79
CA ARG A 307 7.17 -6.02 -10.69
C ARG A 307 7.50 -5.26 -11.95
N LEU A 308 8.73 -5.41 -12.41
CA LEU A 308 9.24 -4.82 -13.62
C LEU A 308 9.66 -5.92 -14.59
N THR A 309 9.43 -5.68 -15.86
CA THR A 309 10.02 -6.50 -16.93
C THR A 309 11.53 -6.26 -17.00
N PRO A 310 12.32 -7.19 -17.57
CA PRO A 310 13.76 -6.97 -17.74
C PRO A 310 14.10 -5.65 -18.48
N ASP A 311 13.31 -5.28 -19.49
CA ASP A 311 13.49 -4.03 -20.23
C ASP A 311 13.21 -2.79 -19.37
N GLU A 312 12.18 -2.85 -18.52
CA GLU A 312 11.87 -1.78 -17.57
C GLU A 312 12.98 -1.62 -16.52
N VAL A 313 13.52 -2.73 -16.02
CA VAL A 313 14.67 -2.70 -15.09
C VAL A 313 15.83 -1.93 -15.72
N VAL A 314 16.19 -2.25 -16.97
CA VAL A 314 17.30 -1.56 -17.67
C VAL A 314 16.99 -0.08 -17.86
N ARG A 315 15.83 0.27 -18.41
CA ARG A 315 15.46 1.66 -18.71
C ARG A 315 15.34 2.52 -17.46
N TYR A 316 14.69 2.00 -16.43
CA TYR A 316 14.52 2.74 -15.17
C TYR A 316 15.80 2.82 -14.36
N SER A 317 16.67 1.81 -14.44
CA SER A 317 18.01 1.90 -13.83
C SER A 317 18.83 3.02 -14.46
N ARG A 318 18.86 3.11 -15.78
CA ARG A 318 19.56 4.19 -16.50
C ARG A 318 18.99 5.56 -16.12
N LEU A 319 17.65 5.71 -16.10
CA LEU A 319 17.02 6.96 -15.70
C LEU A 319 17.38 7.33 -14.25
N LEU A 320 17.27 6.39 -13.31
CA LEU A 320 17.60 6.62 -11.91
C LEU A 320 19.07 6.97 -11.71
N TYR A 321 19.98 6.24 -12.36
CA TYR A 321 21.42 6.54 -12.28
C TYR A 321 21.78 7.87 -12.97
N GLY A 322 21.12 8.22 -14.08
CA GLY A 322 21.24 9.52 -14.71
C GLY A 322 20.78 10.67 -13.81
N LEU A 323 19.60 10.52 -13.16
CA LEU A 323 19.11 11.49 -12.17
C LEU A 323 20.04 11.64 -10.96
N MET A 324 20.80 10.60 -10.63
CA MET A 324 21.81 10.61 -9.57
C MET A 324 23.18 11.12 -10.03
N GLY A 325 23.36 11.41 -11.32
CA GLY A 325 24.60 11.91 -11.89
C GLY A 325 25.66 10.84 -12.17
N PHE A 326 25.29 9.56 -12.29
CA PHE A 326 26.22 8.45 -12.53
C PHE A 326 26.37 8.05 -14.00
N GLU A 327 25.50 8.52 -14.88
CA GLU A 327 25.51 8.18 -16.33
C GLU A 327 26.43 9.13 -17.17
N GLY A 328 27.30 9.93 -16.55
CA GLY A 328 28.20 10.84 -17.24
C GLY A 328 27.46 11.96 -17.96
N ASP A 329 27.89 12.30 -19.20
CA ASP A 329 27.32 13.40 -20.01
C ASP A 329 26.05 12.99 -20.78
N VAL A 330 25.25 12.06 -20.27
CA VAL A 330 24.01 11.65 -20.91
C VAL A 330 22.91 12.69 -20.68
N ASP A 331 22.14 12.99 -21.72
CA ASP A 331 21.01 13.91 -21.63
C ASP A 331 19.88 13.27 -20.81
N ILE A 332 19.56 13.85 -19.66
CA ILE A 332 18.48 13.35 -18.78
C ILE A 332 17.14 13.35 -19.50
N GLY A 333 16.89 14.30 -20.41
CA GLY A 333 15.66 14.33 -21.22
C GLY A 333 15.55 13.10 -22.11
N GLU A 334 16.64 12.66 -22.74
CA GLU A 334 16.67 11.44 -23.54
C GLU A 334 16.42 10.19 -22.68
N LEU A 335 16.96 10.15 -21.45
CA LEU A 335 16.70 9.04 -20.52
C LEU A 335 15.22 8.92 -20.13
N PHE A 336 14.50 10.03 -20.00
CA PHE A 336 13.05 9.99 -19.79
C PHE A 336 12.32 9.41 -21.00
N VAL A 337 12.70 9.80 -22.22
CA VAL A 337 12.13 9.24 -23.45
C VAL A 337 12.39 7.74 -23.53
N GLU A 338 13.63 7.29 -23.29
CA GLU A 338 13.98 5.87 -23.26
C GLU A 338 13.22 5.10 -22.17
N ALA A 339 12.96 5.73 -21.02
CA ALA A 339 12.17 5.16 -19.94
C ALA A 339 10.67 5.03 -20.28
N GLY A 340 10.24 5.54 -21.44
CA GLY A 340 8.87 5.40 -21.93
C GLY A 340 7.95 6.54 -21.53
N PHE A 341 8.48 7.69 -21.12
CA PHE A 341 7.70 8.91 -20.96
C PHE A 341 7.31 9.43 -22.34
N VAL A 342 6.02 9.70 -22.54
CA VAL A 342 5.47 10.10 -23.83
C VAL A 342 4.84 11.49 -23.72
N GLY A 343 5.18 12.35 -24.69
CA GLY A 343 4.77 13.77 -24.70
C GLY A 343 5.87 14.66 -24.11
N GLY A 344 5.92 15.91 -24.60
CA GLY A 344 7.05 16.79 -24.35
C GLY A 344 8.28 16.43 -25.21
N ASP A 345 9.12 17.42 -25.49
CA ASP A 345 10.44 17.20 -26.08
C ASP A 345 11.50 16.95 -25.00
N ALA A 346 12.70 16.56 -25.41
CA ALA A 346 13.81 16.27 -24.48
C ALA A 346 14.17 17.50 -23.60
N GLU A 347 13.98 18.72 -24.11
CA GLU A 347 14.25 19.95 -23.38
C GLU A 347 13.23 20.15 -22.25
N THR A 348 11.93 19.98 -22.53
CA THR A 348 10.86 20.00 -21.53
C THR A 348 11.10 18.95 -20.46
N LEU A 349 11.44 17.71 -20.84
CA LEU A 349 11.71 16.64 -19.92
C LEU A 349 12.95 16.91 -19.05
N ARG A 350 13.98 17.55 -19.60
CA ARG A 350 15.16 18.01 -18.84
C ARG A 350 14.79 19.07 -17.80
N GLU A 351 13.99 20.07 -18.18
CA GLU A 351 13.51 21.10 -17.23
C GLU A 351 12.71 20.48 -16.09
N LEU A 352 11.82 19.53 -16.40
CA LEU A 352 11.06 18.78 -15.41
C LEU A 352 11.97 17.97 -14.48
N ALA A 353 13.00 17.32 -15.02
CA ALA A 353 14.00 16.59 -14.23
C ALA A 353 14.76 17.51 -13.28
N LEU A 354 15.21 18.65 -13.75
CA LEU A 354 15.90 19.64 -12.92
C LEU A 354 14.99 20.19 -11.80
N TYR A 355 13.70 20.32 -12.09
CA TYR A 355 12.72 20.69 -11.07
C TYR A 355 12.57 19.60 -10.00
N VAL A 356 12.48 18.34 -10.41
CA VAL A 356 12.40 17.16 -9.51
C VAL A 356 13.63 17.07 -8.61
N LEU A 357 14.82 17.37 -9.16
CA LEU A 357 16.07 17.37 -8.41
C LEU A 357 16.25 18.62 -7.53
N SER A 358 15.38 19.63 -7.68
CA SER A 358 15.48 20.87 -6.92
C SER A 358 15.23 20.67 -5.42
N ASP A 359 15.85 21.50 -4.60
CA ASP A 359 15.64 21.51 -3.14
C ASP A 359 14.19 21.82 -2.74
N ARG A 360 13.41 22.40 -3.64
CA ARG A 360 12.01 22.73 -3.41
C ARG A 360 11.13 21.48 -3.28
N LEU A 361 11.37 20.48 -4.13
CA LEU A 361 10.64 19.22 -4.07
C LEU A 361 11.13 18.33 -2.91
N LYS A 362 12.43 18.35 -2.66
CA LYS A 362 13.06 17.57 -1.59
C LYS A 362 12.59 17.95 -0.18
N ARG A 363 12.11 19.19 0.03
CA ARG A 363 11.62 19.69 1.33
C ARG A 363 10.15 19.43 1.59
N LYS A 364 9.45 18.76 0.68
CA LYS A 364 8.02 18.43 0.82
C LYS A 364 7.81 17.05 1.41
N GLU A 365 6.66 16.89 2.08
CA GLU A 365 6.20 15.56 2.44
C GLU A 365 6.08 14.68 1.19
N PRO A 366 6.40 13.36 1.26
CA PRO A 366 6.43 12.47 0.11
C PRO A 366 5.16 12.48 -0.73
N GLY A 367 4.00 12.49 -0.10
CA GLY A 367 2.70 12.56 -0.80
C GLY A 367 2.50 13.87 -1.58
N SER A 368 2.88 14.99 -0.98
CA SER A 368 2.82 16.31 -1.63
C SER A 368 3.80 16.43 -2.78
N ALA A 369 5.02 15.88 -2.62
CA ALA A 369 6.03 15.85 -3.66
C ALA A 369 5.57 15.03 -4.87
N MET A 370 4.97 13.87 -4.64
CA MET A 370 4.43 13.04 -5.70
C MET A 370 3.28 13.71 -6.45
N SER A 371 2.33 14.30 -5.71
CA SER A 371 1.19 15.00 -6.32
C SER A 371 1.65 16.16 -7.20
N GLU A 372 2.64 16.93 -6.75
CA GLU A 372 3.19 18.05 -7.52
C GLU A 372 3.95 17.55 -8.76
N LEU A 373 4.70 16.47 -8.62
CA LEU A 373 5.41 15.84 -9.75
C LEU A 373 4.42 15.37 -10.82
N ILE A 374 3.41 14.62 -10.45
CA ILE A 374 2.40 14.13 -11.40
C ILE A 374 1.65 15.30 -12.05
N GLU A 375 1.28 16.31 -11.27
CA GLU A 375 0.61 17.50 -11.80
C GLU A 375 1.52 18.28 -12.76
N LEU A 376 2.80 18.35 -12.47
CA LEU A 376 3.80 19.01 -13.34
C LEU A 376 3.89 18.28 -14.69
N PHE A 377 4.02 16.96 -14.70
CA PHE A 377 4.00 16.17 -15.92
C PHE A 377 2.67 16.31 -16.69
N ARG A 378 1.55 16.27 -15.98
CA ARG A 378 0.21 16.45 -16.58
C ARG A 378 0.06 17.81 -17.27
N ARG A 379 0.48 18.91 -16.62
CA ARG A 379 0.44 20.26 -17.20
C ARG A 379 1.27 20.40 -18.45
N ASN A 380 2.37 19.67 -18.52
CA ASN A 380 3.27 19.66 -19.68
C ASN A 380 2.92 18.57 -20.69
N HIS A 381 1.72 17.95 -20.56
CA HIS A 381 1.24 16.89 -21.46
C HIS A 381 2.15 15.68 -21.56
N VAL A 382 2.93 15.38 -20.50
CA VAL A 382 3.79 14.21 -20.42
C VAL A 382 3.04 13.07 -19.72
N LYS A 383 2.92 11.93 -20.41
CA LYS A 383 2.36 10.69 -19.85
C LYS A 383 3.49 9.89 -19.20
N ILE A 384 3.32 9.61 -17.92
CA ILE A 384 4.23 8.78 -17.13
C ILE A 384 3.86 7.31 -17.31
N PRO A 385 4.80 6.37 -17.50
CA PRO A 385 4.51 4.95 -17.47
C PRO A 385 3.96 4.51 -16.10
N ASP A 386 2.90 3.70 -16.09
CA ASP A 386 2.24 3.26 -14.84
C ASP A 386 3.20 2.53 -13.90
N SER A 387 4.09 1.70 -14.42
CA SER A 387 5.14 1.01 -13.65
C SER A 387 6.12 1.98 -12.99
N TYR A 388 6.43 3.11 -13.63
CA TYR A 388 7.31 4.14 -13.07
C TYR A 388 6.64 4.93 -11.93
N ILE A 389 5.32 5.15 -11.98
CA ILE A 389 4.58 5.82 -10.91
C ILE A 389 4.75 5.06 -9.59
N GLY A 390 4.67 3.72 -9.63
CA GLY A 390 4.91 2.87 -8.47
C GLY A 390 6.31 3.04 -7.87
N ILE A 391 7.34 3.02 -8.73
CA ILE A 391 8.75 3.22 -8.33
C ILE A 391 8.95 4.61 -7.72
N ALA A 392 8.49 5.65 -8.41
CA ALA A 392 8.65 7.02 -7.96
C ALA A 392 8.00 7.23 -6.58
N ARG A 393 6.79 6.68 -6.37
CA ARG A 393 6.11 6.72 -5.06
C ARG A 393 6.96 6.08 -3.96
N VAL A 394 7.49 4.89 -4.21
CA VAL A 394 8.33 4.17 -3.25
C VAL A 394 9.60 4.94 -2.93
N LEU A 395 10.33 5.40 -3.93
CA LEU A 395 11.59 6.13 -3.74
C LEU A 395 11.37 7.48 -3.06
N ILE A 396 10.28 8.19 -3.38
CA ILE A 396 9.92 9.43 -2.69
C ILE A 396 9.56 9.16 -1.23
N THR A 397 8.84 8.09 -0.94
CA THR A 397 8.46 7.75 0.45
C THR A 397 9.70 7.40 1.28
N VAL A 398 10.58 6.54 0.76
CA VAL A 398 11.82 6.16 1.45
C VAL A 398 12.79 7.34 1.54
N GLY A 399 12.88 8.15 0.48
CA GLY A 399 13.64 9.40 0.49
C GLY A 399 13.12 10.40 1.52
N GLY A 400 11.81 10.44 1.73
CA GLY A 400 11.19 11.25 2.79
C GLY A 400 11.62 10.86 4.21
N PHE A 401 11.92 9.58 4.45
CA PHE A 401 12.50 9.18 5.75
C PHE A 401 13.90 9.79 5.94
N LEU A 402 14.76 9.75 4.92
CA LEU A 402 16.08 10.38 4.98
C LEU A 402 15.99 11.86 5.35
N MET A 403 15.03 12.56 4.76
CA MET A 403 14.85 13.99 5.01
C MET A 403 14.29 14.30 6.40
N ASN A 404 13.35 13.49 6.90
CA ASN A 404 12.74 13.69 8.22
C ASN A 404 13.75 13.54 9.37
N TYR A 405 14.84 12.81 9.12
CA TYR A 405 15.93 12.61 10.08
C TYR A 405 17.20 13.35 9.70
N ASP A 406 17.13 14.33 8.78
CA ASP A 406 18.25 15.16 8.31
C ASP A 406 19.46 14.33 7.79
N VAL A 407 19.17 13.16 7.22
CA VAL A 407 20.20 12.27 6.68
C VAL A 407 20.70 12.82 5.35
N PRO A 408 22.00 13.14 5.22
CA PRO A 408 22.55 13.60 3.96
C PRO A 408 22.44 12.51 2.91
N PHE A 409 21.88 12.88 1.77
CA PHE A 409 21.60 11.95 0.70
C PHE A 409 22.87 11.74 -0.15
N ASP A 410 23.55 10.61 0.06
CA ASP A 410 24.66 10.18 -0.79
C ASP A 410 24.18 9.07 -1.73
N TRP A 411 23.93 9.43 -2.98
CA TRP A 411 23.43 8.53 -4.03
C TRP A 411 24.47 7.51 -4.52
N ARG A 412 25.74 7.63 -4.11
CA ARG A 412 26.78 6.72 -4.58
C ARG A 412 26.50 5.29 -4.16
N PRO A 413 26.64 4.32 -5.09
CA PRO A 413 26.54 2.92 -4.74
C PRO A 413 27.47 2.57 -3.58
N PRO A 414 27.12 1.65 -2.69
CA PRO A 414 27.95 1.27 -1.54
C PRO A 414 29.40 0.93 -1.91
N GLU A 415 29.61 0.39 -3.12
CA GLU A 415 30.91 0.03 -3.68
C GLU A 415 31.80 1.24 -4.04
N GLN A 416 31.24 2.44 -4.11
CA GLN A 416 31.94 3.70 -4.47
C GLN A 416 32.01 4.69 -3.29
N ARG A 417 31.54 4.32 -2.11
CA ARG A 417 31.63 5.12 -0.89
C ARG A 417 32.98 4.84 -0.24
N SER A 418 33.98 5.64 -0.56
CA SER A 418 35.31 5.62 0.08
C SER A 418 35.38 6.64 1.19
#